data_3513b5b7f2b5ada05909aeff5723037b
#
_entry.id   3513b5b7f2b5ada05909aeff5723037b
#
_cell.length_a   1.000
_cell.length_b   1.000
_cell.length_c   1.000
_cell.angle_alpha   90.00
_cell.angle_beta   90.00
_cell.angle_gamma   90.00
#
_symmetry.space_group_name_H-M   'P 1'
#
loop_
_entity.id
_entity.type
_entity.pdbx_description
1 polymer ?
#
loop_
_entity_poly.entity_id
_entity_poly.type
_entity_poly.pdbx_seq_one_letter_code
_entity_poly.pdbx_strand_id
1 'polypeptide(L)' 'MKEAKRSEVEKFLREQGYSAASDKGDHTKWSKPGARSIPLPRHNRISPGVLRSIEKVIGQLPDEWK' A
#
# COMPACT_ATOMS: atom_id res chain seq x y z
N MET A 1 11.85 1.59 -9.90
CA MET A 1 10.51 1.21 -9.44
C MET A 1 9.48 2.08 -10.14
N LYS A 2 8.41 1.49 -10.61
CA LYS A 2 7.37 2.18 -11.39
C LYS A 2 6.23 2.63 -10.49
N GLU A 3 5.47 3.61 -10.96
CA GLU A 3 4.22 3.98 -10.30
C GLU A 3 3.20 2.86 -10.48
N ALA A 4 2.27 2.75 -9.53
CA ALA A 4 1.18 1.79 -9.61
C ALA A 4 -0.15 2.51 -9.42
N LYS A 5 -1.22 1.94 -9.94
CA LYS A 5 -2.55 2.48 -9.71
C LYS A 5 -2.97 2.18 -8.27
N ARG A 6 -3.62 3.15 -7.63
CA ARG A 6 -4.07 2.96 -6.25
C ARG A 6 -4.94 1.71 -6.10
N SER A 7 -5.85 1.48 -7.06
CA SER A 7 -6.73 0.30 -6.99
C SER A 7 -5.95 -1.01 -7.00
N GLU A 8 -4.85 -1.06 -7.76
CA GLU A 8 -4.02 -2.25 -7.79
C GLU A 8 -3.25 -2.43 -6.49
N VAL A 9 -2.77 -1.32 -5.91
CA VAL A 9 -2.08 -1.38 -4.63
C VAL A 9 -3.03 -1.83 -3.53
N GLU A 10 -4.26 -1.31 -3.53
CA GLU A 10 -5.27 -1.71 -2.55
C GLU A 10 -5.59 -3.20 -2.67
N LYS A 11 -5.72 -3.69 -3.90
CA LYS A 11 -5.97 -5.11 -4.13
C LYS A 11 -4.81 -5.96 -3.58
N PHE A 12 -3.57 -5.54 -3.86
CA PHE A 12 -2.39 -6.23 -3.34
C PHE A 12 -2.39 -6.26 -1.81
N LEU A 13 -2.71 -5.14 -1.17
CA LEU A 13 -2.76 -5.08 0.28
C LEU A 13 -3.81 -6.02 0.85
N ARG A 14 -4.99 -6.08 0.22
CA ARG A 14 -6.02 -7.03 0.65
C ARG A 14 -5.56 -8.47 0.52
N GLU A 15 -4.86 -8.79 -0.55
CA GLU A 15 -4.31 -10.13 -0.76
C GLU A 15 -3.27 -10.49 0.30
N GLN A 16 -2.59 -9.49 0.85
CA GLN A 16 -1.61 -9.70 1.92
C GLN A 16 -2.26 -9.74 3.31
N GLY A 17 -3.57 -9.64 3.39
CA GLY A 17 -4.27 -9.70 4.66
C GLY A 17 -4.55 -8.35 5.30
N TYR A 18 -4.22 -7.27 4.62
CA TYR A 18 -4.48 -5.92 5.14
C TYR A 18 -5.90 -5.49 4.84
N SER A 19 -6.42 -4.60 5.68
CA SER A 19 -7.73 -3.98 5.45
C SER A 19 -7.65 -2.50 5.75
N ALA A 20 -8.54 -1.73 5.11
CA ALA A 20 -8.62 -0.30 5.34
C ALA A 20 -9.21 -0.07 6.73
N ALA A 21 -8.38 0.43 7.64
CA ALA A 21 -8.78 0.61 9.04
C ALA A 21 -9.38 1.97 9.32
N SER A 22 -8.86 3.01 8.68
CA SER A 22 -9.40 4.36 8.87
C SER A 22 -8.96 5.27 7.75
N ASP A 23 -9.77 6.30 7.50
CA ASP A 23 -9.44 7.37 6.56
C ASP A 23 -9.13 8.61 7.37
N LYS A 24 -7.96 9.21 7.13
CA LYS A 24 -7.57 10.44 7.79
C LYS A 24 -6.97 11.39 6.76
N GLY A 25 -7.69 12.47 6.47
CA GLY A 25 -7.20 13.45 5.52
C GLY A 25 -6.93 12.83 4.16
N ASP A 26 -5.69 12.95 3.69
CA ASP A 26 -5.29 12.48 2.38
C ASP A 26 -4.82 11.02 2.36
N HIS A 27 -4.93 10.32 3.48
CA HIS A 27 -4.40 8.96 3.58
C HIS A 27 -5.43 8.00 4.14
N THR A 28 -5.41 6.77 3.62
CA THR A 28 -6.14 5.64 4.19
C THR A 28 -5.14 4.77 4.93
N LYS A 29 -5.43 4.47 6.17
CA LYS A 29 -4.56 3.63 6.99
C LYS A 29 -4.94 2.17 6.78
N TRP A 30 -4.02 1.39 6.26
CA TRP A 30 -4.20 -0.04 6.06
C TRP A 30 -3.51 -0.78 7.19
N SER A 31 -4.21 -1.74 7.79
CA SER A 31 -3.66 -2.47 8.92
C SER A 31 -3.95 -3.96 8.82
N LYS A 32 -3.13 -4.72 9.56
CA LYS A 32 -3.21 -6.17 9.62
C LYS A 32 -2.77 -6.59 11.01
N PRO A 33 -3.46 -7.55 11.65
CA PRO A 33 -3.06 -8.02 12.96
C PRO A 33 -1.61 -8.49 12.97
N GLY A 34 -0.83 -8.02 13.94
CA GLY A 34 0.57 -8.41 14.07
C GLY A 34 1.53 -7.72 13.14
N ALA A 35 1.08 -6.77 12.34
CA ALA A 35 1.94 -6.06 11.39
C ALA A 35 1.78 -4.56 11.53
N ARG A 36 2.73 -3.81 10.96
CA ARG A 36 2.67 -2.36 10.95
C ARG A 36 1.58 -1.88 10.03
N SER A 37 0.94 -0.77 10.38
CA SER A 37 -0.01 -0.14 9.49
C SER A 37 0.71 0.58 8.35
N ILE A 38 0.03 0.67 7.22
CA ILE A 38 0.56 1.30 6.02
C ILE A 38 -0.32 2.48 5.66
N PRO A 39 0.20 3.71 5.68
CA PRO A 39 -0.55 4.87 5.21
C PRO A 39 -0.49 4.90 3.68
N LEU A 40 -1.64 4.84 3.03
CA LEU A 40 -1.72 4.88 1.57
C LEU A 40 -2.34 6.19 1.13
N PRO A 41 -1.62 7.00 0.34
CA PRO A 41 -2.18 8.26 -0.17
C PRO A 41 -3.43 8.01 -1.04
N ARG A 42 -4.34 8.96 -1.03
CA ARG A 42 -5.57 8.86 -1.82
C ARG A 42 -5.42 9.32 -3.26
N HIS A 43 -4.20 9.40 -3.75
CA HIS A 43 -3.94 9.73 -5.13
C HIS A 43 -4.23 8.54 -6.04
N ASN A 44 -4.63 8.81 -7.27
CA ASN A 44 -4.92 7.76 -8.25
C ASN A 44 -3.70 6.92 -8.58
N ARG A 45 -2.51 7.51 -8.46
CA ARG A 45 -1.26 6.82 -8.70
C ARG A 45 -0.41 6.84 -7.44
N ILE A 46 0.20 5.71 -7.16
CA ILE A 46 1.06 5.56 -5.99
C ILE A 46 2.50 5.67 -6.46
N SER A 47 3.24 6.58 -5.84
CA SER A 47 4.61 6.88 -6.24
C SER A 47 5.57 5.76 -5.86
N PRO A 48 6.74 5.68 -6.54
CA PRO A 48 7.75 4.68 -6.17
C PRO A 48 8.21 4.78 -4.72
N GLY A 49 8.26 5.99 -4.15
CA GLY A 49 8.63 6.15 -2.75
C GLY A 49 7.66 5.47 -1.80
N VAL A 50 6.37 5.58 -2.09
CA VAL A 50 5.34 4.92 -1.28
C VAL A 50 5.42 3.41 -1.47
N LEU A 51 5.64 2.94 -2.69
CA LEU A 51 5.79 1.51 -2.96
C LEU A 51 6.98 0.92 -2.22
N ARG A 52 8.08 1.65 -2.10
CA ARG A 52 9.23 1.22 -1.32
C ARG A 52 8.89 1.08 0.15
N SER A 53 8.09 2.01 0.67
CA SER A 53 7.65 1.94 2.07
C SER A 53 6.79 0.70 2.30
N ILE A 54 5.92 0.37 1.35
CA ILE A 54 5.09 -0.83 1.42
C ILE A 54 5.98 -2.08 1.38
N GLU A 55 6.96 -2.08 0.49
CA GLU A 55 7.90 -3.20 0.39
C GLU A 55 8.65 -3.44 1.69
N LYS A 56 9.04 -2.38 2.40
CA LYS A 56 9.74 -2.51 3.69
C LYS A 56 8.87 -3.17 4.74
N VAL A 57 7.58 -2.96 4.70
CA VAL A 57 6.66 -3.54 5.67
C VAL A 57 6.29 -4.97 5.30
N ILE A 58 5.98 -5.22 4.04
CA ILE A 58 5.49 -6.52 3.57
C ILE A 58 6.65 -7.46 3.20
N GLY A 59 7.73 -6.90 2.69
CA GLY A 59 8.91 -7.67 2.31
C GLY A 59 9.01 -7.97 0.82
N GLN A 60 7.97 -7.73 0.06
CA GLN A 60 7.97 -7.99 -1.37
C GLN A 60 6.90 -7.16 -2.07
N LEU A 61 7.08 -6.99 -3.38
CA LEU A 61 6.10 -6.34 -4.26
C LEU A 61 5.96 -7.15 -5.53
N PRO A 62 4.83 -7.01 -6.26
CA PRO A 62 4.71 -7.62 -7.59
C PRO A 62 5.80 -7.14 -8.51
N ASP A 63 6.30 -8.04 -9.36
CA ASP A 63 7.37 -7.71 -10.30
C ASP A 63 6.99 -6.59 -11.25
N GLU A 64 5.71 -6.46 -11.57
CA GLU A 64 5.22 -5.43 -12.47
C GLU A 64 5.40 -4.01 -11.95
N TRP A 65 5.69 -3.86 -10.66
CA TRP A 65 5.94 -2.55 -10.05
C TRP A 65 7.43 -2.26 -9.87
N LYS A 66 8.28 -3.19 -10.19
CA LYS A 66 9.73 -3.05 -10.03
C LYS A 66 10.42 -2.49 -11.26
#